data_b86719dac5aa306c5344cf7b9e491545
#
_entry.id   b86719dac5aa306c5344cf7b9e491545
#
_cell.length_a   1.000
_cell.length_b   1.000
_cell.length_c   1.000
_cell.angle_alpha   90.00
_cell.angle_beta   90.00
_cell.angle_gamma   90.00
#
_symmetry.space_group_name_H-M   'P 1'
#
loop_
_entity.id
_entity.type
_entity.pdbx_description
1 polymer ?
#
loop_
_entity_poly.entity_id
_entity_poly.type
_entity_poly.pdbx_seq_one_letter_code
_entity_poly.pdbx_strand_id
1 'polypeptide(L)'
;ENYNRARLEIRRMKTLIKDGNPAPENPLILQSEFTPLFSREAYCRMVEKGKQYIHEGDIFQVVLSNPLRAKAQGSLFDTYRVLRTSNPSPYMFYFSSDDIEVAGASPETLVKLEDGILHTFPLAGTRPRGETEQEDKALERELLADEKELAEHNMLVDLGRNDLGKISRLGSVKVEQYLGIEKFSHVMHIGSTVKGQIRQDRDALDAVSAVLPAGT
;
A
#
# COMPACT_ATOMS: atom_id res chain seq x y z
N GLU A 1 -29.44 -17.70 -21.55
CA GLU A 1 -29.13 -16.46 -22.32
C GLU A 1 -27.80 -15.84 -21.83
N ASN A 2 -27.62 -15.60 -20.55
CA ASN A 2 -26.41 -15.02 -19.97
C ASN A 2 -25.14 -15.87 -20.20
N TYR A 3 -25.23 -17.18 -20.12
CA TYR A 3 -24.11 -18.08 -20.37
C TYR A 3 -23.59 -17.95 -21.81
N ASN A 4 -24.48 -17.95 -22.80
CA ASN A 4 -24.09 -17.83 -24.20
C ASN A 4 -23.46 -16.46 -24.50
N ARG A 5 -23.97 -15.38 -23.89
CA ARG A 5 -23.40 -14.04 -24.01
C ARG A 5 -21.98 -13.98 -23.40
N ALA A 6 -21.80 -14.52 -22.22
CA ALA A 6 -20.48 -14.58 -21.57
C ALA A 6 -19.47 -15.41 -22.40
N ARG A 7 -19.92 -16.55 -22.98
CA ARG A 7 -19.09 -17.39 -23.84
C ARG A 7 -18.66 -16.68 -25.14
N LEU A 8 -19.54 -15.90 -25.74
CA LEU A 8 -19.23 -15.09 -26.92
C LEU A 8 -18.21 -14.01 -26.59
N GLU A 9 -18.36 -13.34 -25.46
CA GLU A 9 -17.41 -12.30 -25.00
C GLU A 9 -16.03 -12.88 -24.69
N ILE A 10 -15.96 -14.01 -24.01
CA ILE A 10 -14.69 -14.73 -23.79
C ILE A 10 -14.01 -15.11 -25.12
N ARG A 11 -14.76 -15.57 -26.12
CA ARG A 11 -14.20 -15.86 -27.45
C ARG A 11 -13.65 -14.61 -28.12
N ARG A 12 -14.41 -13.50 -28.06
CA ARG A 12 -13.97 -12.20 -28.60
C ARG A 12 -12.66 -11.75 -27.96
N MET A 13 -12.58 -11.80 -26.62
CA MET A 13 -11.36 -11.45 -25.90
C MET A 13 -10.18 -12.35 -26.27
N LYS A 14 -10.38 -13.65 -26.41
CA LYS A 14 -9.34 -14.58 -26.86
C LYS A 14 -8.85 -14.26 -28.26
N THR A 15 -9.74 -13.94 -29.19
CA THR A 15 -9.37 -13.53 -30.55
C THR A 15 -8.58 -12.24 -30.53
N LEU A 16 -9.03 -11.25 -29.77
CA LEU A 16 -8.33 -9.97 -29.63
C LEU A 16 -6.90 -10.14 -29.07
N ILE A 17 -6.72 -11.00 -28.08
CA ILE A 17 -5.39 -11.29 -27.50
C ILE A 17 -4.48 -12.00 -28.49
N LYS A 18 -5.01 -12.94 -29.33
CA LYS A 18 -4.21 -13.72 -30.25
C LYS A 18 -3.91 -13.01 -31.56
N ASP A 19 -4.90 -12.35 -32.10
CA ASP A 19 -4.92 -11.87 -33.48
C ASP A 19 -5.07 -10.35 -33.59
N GLY A 20 -5.18 -9.65 -32.42
CA GLY A 20 -5.29 -8.20 -32.36
C GLY A 20 -3.98 -7.50 -32.72
N ASN A 21 -4.09 -6.36 -33.36
CA ASN A 21 -2.94 -5.50 -33.63
C ASN A 21 -2.42 -4.91 -32.32
N PRO A 22 -1.09 -4.82 -32.13
CA PRO A 22 -0.54 -4.08 -31.00
C PRO A 22 -1.00 -2.62 -31.05
N ALA A 23 -1.29 -2.05 -29.88
CA ALA A 23 -1.58 -0.62 -29.81
C ALA A 23 -0.37 0.18 -30.31
N PRO A 24 -0.60 1.31 -30.99
CA PRO A 24 0.49 2.19 -31.39
C PRO A 24 1.29 2.65 -30.15
N GLU A 25 2.59 2.76 -30.29
CA GLU A 25 3.45 3.29 -29.26
C GLU A 25 3.05 4.74 -28.97
N ASN A 26 2.83 5.04 -27.71
CA ASN A 26 2.50 6.38 -27.21
C ASN A 26 3.22 6.64 -25.88
N PRO A 27 4.57 6.66 -25.88
CA PRO A 27 5.34 6.78 -24.65
C PRO A 27 5.08 8.12 -23.96
N LEU A 28 5.13 8.11 -22.62
CA LEU A 28 5.03 9.32 -21.83
C LEU A 28 6.27 10.18 -22.04
N ILE A 29 6.07 11.43 -22.46
CA ILE A 29 7.12 12.43 -22.65
C ILE A 29 6.88 13.60 -21.72
N LEU A 30 7.83 13.86 -20.83
CA LEU A 30 7.78 15.04 -19.96
C LEU A 30 8.00 16.30 -20.78
N GLN A 31 7.15 17.28 -20.58
CA GLN A 31 7.20 18.61 -21.22
C GLN A 31 7.62 19.71 -20.25
N SER A 32 7.80 19.38 -18.97
CA SER A 32 8.30 20.30 -17.95
C SER A 32 9.07 19.54 -16.88
N GLU A 33 9.88 20.27 -16.13
CA GLU A 33 10.46 19.78 -14.88
C GLU A 33 9.38 19.47 -13.86
N PHE A 34 9.70 18.58 -12.90
CA PHE A 34 8.86 18.32 -11.73
C PHE A 34 8.91 19.49 -10.77
N THR A 35 7.74 19.99 -10.41
CA THR A 35 7.59 21.06 -9.41
C THR A 35 6.78 20.56 -8.22
N PRO A 36 7.24 20.79 -6.97
CA PRO A 36 6.47 20.46 -5.79
C PRO A 36 5.28 21.43 -5.63
N LEU A 37 4.20 20.94 -5.03
CA LEU A 37 3.02 21.77 -4.73
C LEU A 37 3.34 22.85 -3.68
N PHE A 38 4.14 22.48 -2.67
CA PHE A 38 4.57 23.39 -1.60
C PHE A 38 6.06 23.66 -1.71
N SER A 39 6.46 24.90 -1.49
CA SER A 39 7.88 25.24 -1.35
C SER A 39 8.46 24.57 -0.09
N ARG A 40 9.80 24.49 -0.02
CA ARG A 40 10.50 23.96 1.15
C ARG A 40 10.06 24.64 2.43
N GLU A 41 10.00 25.97 2.43
CA GLU A 41 9.64 26.78 3.59
C GLU A 41 8.19 26.55 4.02
N ALA A 42 7.27 26.44 3.04
CA ALA A 42 5.87 26.12 3.32
C ALA A 42 5.72 24.72 3.92
N TYR A 43 6.41 23.74 3.35
CA TYR A 43 6.38 22.36 3.86
C TYR A 43 6.99 22.25 5.27
N CYS A 44 8.13 22.91 5.53
CA CYS A 44 8.72 22.94 6.86
C CYS A 44 7.78 23.57 7.90
N ARG A 45 7.05 24.64 7.56
CA ARG A 45 6.04 25.20 8.48
C ARG A 45 4.91 24.21 8.78
N MET A 46 4.48 23.42 7.79
CA MET A 46 3.46 22.38 8.01
C MET A 46 3.99 21.29 8.96
N VAL A 47 5.25 20.89 8.80
CA VAL A 47 5.91 19.92 9.70
C VAL A 47 5.97 20.47 11.14
N GLU A 48 6.41 21.70 11.35
CA GLU A 48 6.47 22.29 12.70
C GLU A 48 5.07 22.37 13.34
N LYS A 49 4.05 22.73 12.55
CA LYS A 49 2.66 22.71 13.04
C LYS A 49 2.18 21.28 13.40
N GLY A 50 2.52 20.29 12.60
CA GLY A 50 2.22 18.89 12.92
C GLY A 50 2.91 18.43 14.21
N LYS A 51 4.18 18.78 14.40
CA LYS A 51 4.92 18.50 15.64
C LYS A 51 4.27 19.17 16.86
N GLN A 52 3.74 20.36 16.70
CA GLN A 52 3.02 21.05 17.78
C GLN A 52 1.77 20.25 18.18
N TYR A 53 0.93 19.81 17.25
CA TYR A 53 -0.26 18.98 17.55
C TYR A 53 0.11 17.66 18.23
N ILE A 54 1.24 17.05 17.85
CA ILE A 54 1.73 15.83 18.53
C ILE A 54 2.14 16.17 19.98
N HIS A 55 2.84 17.28 20.19
CA HIS A 55 3.27 17.71 21.52
C HIS A 55 2.07 18.07 22.44
N GLU A 56 1.03 18.66 21.88
CA GLU A 56 -0.21 19.03 22.59
C GLU A 56 -1.10 17.81 22.88
N GLY A 57 -0.81 16.65 22.27
CA GLY A 57 -1.55 15.40 22.46
C GLY A 57 -2.81 15.29 21.61
N ASP A 58 -3.00 16.17 20.62
CA ASP A 58 -4.14 16.15 19.71
C ASP A 58 -4.08 14.99 18.73
N ILE A 59 -2.87 14.62 18.28
CA ILE A 59 -2.60 13.51 17.38
C ILE A 59 -1.33 12.76 17.80
N PHE A 60 -1.22 11.51 17.42
CA PHE A 60 -0.01 10.70 17.62
C PHE A 60 0.94 10.79 16.43
N GLN A 61 0.37 10.88 15.23
CA GLN A 61 1.10 10.86 13.96
C GLN A 61 0.34 11.66 12.91
N VAL A 62 1.08 12.23 11.94
CA VAL A 62 0.53 12.82 10.72
C VAL A 62 1.48 12.59 9.56
N VAL A 63 0.92 12.18 8.42
CA VAL A 63 1.67 12.08 7.15
C VAL A 63 1.36 13.31 6.30
N LEU A 64 2.38 14.11 6.06
CA LEU A 64 2.29 15.31 5.21
C LEU A 64 2.77 14.96 3.81
N SER A 65 1.95 15.19 2.81
CA SER A 65 2.33 14.94 1.42
C SER A 65 2.74 16.23 0.69
N ASN A 66 3.69 16.11 -0.22
CA ASN A 66 4.06 17.18 -1.14
C ASN A 66 4.07 16.63 -2.57
N PRO A 67 2.94 16.70 -3.29
CA PRO A 67 2.84 16.18 -4.64
C PRO A 67 3.81 16.87 -5.60
N LEU A 68 4.49 16.12 -6.42
CA LEU A 68 5.27 16.60 -7.54
C LEU A 68 4.42 16.62 -8.81
N ARG A 69 4.48 17.69 -9.57
CA ARG A 69 3.71 17.86 -10.79
C ARG A 69 4.62 18.19 -11.97
N ALA A 70 4.32 17.61 -13.11
CA ALA A 70 4.96 17.93 -14.38
C ALA A 70 3.91 17.94 -15.49
N LYS A 71 4.15 18.71 -16.54
CA LYS A 71 3.40 18.54 -17.80
C LYS A 71 3.95 17.36 -18.56
N ALA A 72 3.09 16.53 -19.09
CA ALA A 72 3.48 15.39 -19.89
C ALA A 72 2.47 15.16 -21.03
N GLN A 73 2.89 14.43 -22.04
CA GLN A 73 2.08 13.96 -23.14
C GLN A 73 2.37 12.49 -23.39
N GLY A 74 1.38 11.72 -23.84
CA GLY A 74 1.49 10.29 -24.06
C GLY A 74 0.79 9.51 -22.96
N SER A 75 1.08 8.21 -22.87
CA SER A 75 0.44 7.26 -21.95
C SER A 75 1.41 6.74 -20.90
N LEU A 76 0.89 6.48 -19.70
CA LEU A 76 1.63 5.80 -18.63
C LEU A 76 1.87 4.30 -18.90
N PHE A 77 1.28 3.73 -19.97
CA PHE A 77 1.32 2.29 -20.17
C PHE A 77 2.74 1.74 -20.32
N ASP A 78 3.59 2.38 -21.12
CA ASP A 78 4.98 1.94 -21.29
C ASP A 78 5.82 2.20 -20.03
N THR A 79 5.54 3.28 -19.30
CA THR A 79 6.11 3.52 -17.97
C THR A 79 5.74 2.39 -16.99
N TYR A 80 4.48 1.95 -17.00
CA TYR A 80 4.04 0.80 -16.19
C TYR A 80 4.75 -0.51 -16.60
N ARG A 81 4.95 -0.74 -17.90
CA ARG A 81 5.69 -1.92 -18.40
C ARG A 81 7.12 -1.97 -17.86
N VAL A 82 7.78 -0.83 -17.77
CA VAL A 82 9.11 -0.72 -17.15
C VAL A 82 9.01 -0.92 -15.64
N LEU A 83 8.08 -0.22 -14.97
CA LEU A 83 7.88 -0.31 -13.51
C LEU A 83 7.70 -1.76 -13.04
N ARG A 84 6.87 -2.54 -13.73
CA ARG A 84 6.60 -3.94 -13.35
C ARG A 84 7.83 -4.86 -13.44
N THR A 85 8.85 -4.50 -14.18
CA THR A 85 10.09 -5.27 -14.32
C THR A 85 11.22 -4.75 -13.44
N SER A 86 11.27 -3.44 -13.21
CA SER A 86 12.30 -2.80 -12.39
C SER A 86 11.98 -2.83 -10.89
N ASN A 87 10.70 -2.77 -10.54
CA ASN A 87 10.24 -2.75 -9.16
C ASN A 87 8.97 -3.60 -8.97
N PRO A 88 9.07 -4.93 -9.14
CA PRO A 88 7.92 -5.82 -8.98
C PRO A 88 7.43 -5.79 -7.53
N SER A 89 6.11 -5.79 -7.37
CA SER A 89 5.43 -5.76 -6.07
C SER A 89 4.23 -6.71 -6.10
N PRO A 90 3.71 -7.15 -4.95
CA PRO A 90 2.52 -8.01 -4.87
C PRO A 90 1.29 -7.40 -5.55
N TYR A 91 1.14 -6.08 -5.46
CA TYR A 91 0.04 -5.35 -6.10
C TYR A 91 0.59 -4.44 -7.18
N MET A 92 0.37 -4.84 -8.43
CA MET A 92 0.75 -4.07 -9.62
C MET A 92 -0.52 -3.72 -10.37
N PHE A 93 -0.70 -2.44 -10.70
CA PHE A 93 -1.90 -2.00 -11.41
C PHE A 93 -1.59 -0.92 -12.44
N TYR A 94 -2.34 -0.97 -13.50
CA TYR A 94 -2.50 0.08 -14.49
C TYR A 94 -3.99 0.22 -14.79
N PHE A 95 -4.49 1.42 -14.67
CA PHE A 95 -5.87 1.77 -14.98
C PHE A 95 -5.87 2.94 -15.96
N SER A 96 -6.71 2.86 -16.98
CA SER A 96 -6.89 3.91 -17.98
C SER A 96 -8.38 4.13 -18.23
N SER A 97 -8.78 5.39 -18.25
CA SER A 97 -10.11 5.88 -18.57
C SER A 97 -9.98 7.07 -19.52
N ASP A 98 -11.10 7.70 -19.88
CA ASP A 98 -11.11 8.81 -20.86
C ASP A 98 -10.30 10.03 -20.40
N ASP A 99 -10.24 10.26 -19.09
CA ASP A 99 -9.67 11.47 -18.49
C ASP A 99 -8.54 11.21 -17.49
N ILE A 100 -8.24 9.95 -17.19
CA ILE A 100 -7.24 9.59 -16.17
C ILE A 100 -6.51 8.29 -16.51
N GLU A 101 -5.22 8.28 -16.29
CA GLU A 101 -4.41 7.08 -16.21
C GLU A 101 -3.72 6.98 -14.85
N VAL A 102 -3.72 5.79 -14.27
CA VAL A 102 -3.05 5.51 -12.99
C VAL A 102 -2.20 4.26 -13.13
N ALA A 103 -0.95 4.36 -12.73
CA ALA A 103 -0.03 3.23 -12.68
C ALA A 103 0.61 3.16 -11.29
N GLY A 104 0.79 1.95 -10.76
CA GLY A 104 1.40 1.79 -9.46
C GLY A 104 1.91 0.40 -9.18
N ALA A 105 2.77 0.35 -8.16
CA ALA A 105 3.31 -0.85 -7.55
C ALA A 105 3.26 -0.66 -6.02
N SER A 106 2.62 -1.57 -5.30
CA SER A 106 2.52 -1.53 -3.84
C SER A 106 2.96 -2.85 -3.23
N PRO A 107 3.86 -2.84 -2.26
CA PRO A 107 4.26 -4.03 -1.51
C PRO A 107 3.28 -4.37 -0.38
N GLU A 108 2.40 -3.46 0.00
CA GLU A 108 1.62 -3.51 1.23
C GLU A 108 0.17 -3.92 0.99
N THR A 109 -0.34 -4.78 1.85
CA THR A 109 -1.74 -5.21 1.85
C THR A 109 -2.53 -4.38 2.87
N LEU A 110 -3.44 -3.54 2.40
CA LEU A 110 -4.30 -2.74 3.27
C LEU A 110 -5.22 -3.62 4.13
N VAL A 111 -5.98 -4.48 3.46
CA VAL A 111 -6.86 -5.47 4.09
C VAL A 111 -7.07 -6.66 3.17
N LYS A 112 -7.14 -7.85 3.75
CA LYS A 112 -7.46 -9.10 3.04
C LYS A 112 -8.70 -9.72 3.67
N LEU A 113 -9.68 -10.11 2.84
CA LEU A 113 -10.82 -10.92 3.25
C LEU A 113 -10.78 -12.24 2.47
N GLU A 114 -10.67 -13.34 3.18
CA GLU A 114 -10.63 -14.68 2.62
C GLU A 114 -11.37 -15.65 3.54
N ASP A 115 -12.31 -16.41 3.03
CA ASP A 115 -13.12 -17.39 3.76
C ASP A 115 -13.77 -16.84 5.04
N GLY A 116 -14.22 -15.57 4.99
CA GLY A 116 -14.84 -14.90 6.13
C GLY A 116 -13.86 -14.41 7.20
N ILE A 117 -12.56 -14.52 6.96
CA ILE A 117 -11.50 -14.01 7.85
C ILE A 117 -10.88 -12.76 7.25
N LEU A 118 -10.87 -11.71 8.03
CA LEU A 118 -10.19 -10.44 7.75
C LEU A 118 -8.77 -10.50 8.28
N HIS A 119 -7.84 -9.93 7.50
CA HIS A 119 -6.46 -9.73 7.93
C HIS A 119 -6.01 -8.31 7.59
N THR A 120 -5.19 -7.72 8.46
CA THR A 120 -4.34 -6.57 8.16
C THR A 120 -2.93 -6.86 8.63
N PHE A 121 -1.95 -6.21 8.00
CA PHE A 121 -0.53 -6.55 8.15
C PHE A 121 0.27 -5.29 8.49
N PRO A 122 0.19 -4.80 9.73
CA PRO A 122 1.00 -3.65 10.16
C PRO A 122 2.48 -3.90 9.93
N LEU A 123 3.13 -2.97 9.21
CA LEU A 123 4.57 -2.95 8.96
C LEU A 123 5.12 -1.62 9.46
N ALA A 124 6.18 -1.66 10.26
CA ALA A 124 6.88 -0.47 10.71
C ALA A 124 8.36 -0.77 10.97
N GLY A 125 9.14 0.29 11.07
CA GLY A 125 10.58 0.16 11.23
C GLY A 125 11.28 -0.35 9.96
N THR A 126 12.44 0.17 9.67
CA THR A 126 13.19 -0.23 8.48
C THR A 126 14.68 -0.33 8.79
N ARG A 127 15.28 -1.42 8.35
CA ARG A 127 16.74 -1.55 8.27
C ARG A 127 17.13 -2.12 6.90
N PRO A 128 18.28 -1.75 6.36
CA PRO A 128 18.79 -2.38 5.15
C PRO A 128 19.09 -3.86 5.42
N ARG A 129 19.18 -4.65 4.35
CA ARG A 129 19.71 -6.01 4.44
C ARG A 129 21.23 -5.96 4.63
N GLY A 130 21.76 -6.86 5.45
CA GLY A 130 23.19 -7.04 5.58
C GLY A 130 23.80 -7.77 4.38
N GLU A 131 25.08 -7.58 4.14
CA GLU A 131 25.82 -8.32 3.11
C GLU A 131 26.08 -9.78 3.53
N THR A 132 26.03 -10.05 4.84
CA THR A 132 26.21 -11.37 5.43
C THR A 132 25.04 -11.73 6.36
N GLU A 133 24.85 -13.02 6.63
CA GLU A 133 23.85 -13.49 7.59
C GLU A 133 24.10 -12.96 9.01
N GLN A 134 25.36 -12.74 9.38
CA GLN A 134 25.70 -12.18 10.68
C GLN A 134 25.30 -10.71 10.81
N GLU A 135 25.52 -9.94 9.77
CA GLU A 135 25.08 -8.53 9.70
C GLU A 135 23.56 -8.43 9.67
N ASP A 136 22.87 -9.28 8.89
CA ASP A 136 21.40 -9.36 8.89
C ASP A 136 20.87 -9.59 10.31
N LYS A 137 21.42 -10.54 11.04
CA LYS A 137 21.03 -10.83 12.44
C LYS A 137 21.39 -9.70 13.43
N ALA A 138 22.43 -8.93 13.14
CA ALA A 138 22.76 -7.76 13.96
C ALA A 138 21.75 -6.63 13.75
N LEU A 139 21.44 -6.32 12.50
CA LEU A 139 20.43 -5.31 12.12
C LEU A 139 19.02 -5.70 12.60
N GLU A 140 18.65 -6.98 12.55
CA GLU A 140 17.40 -7.50 13.10
C GLU A 140 17.30 -7.25 14.61
N ARG A 141 18.36 -7.54 15.37
CA ARG A 141 18.40 -7.28 16.82
C ARG A 141 18.37 -5.79 17.15
N GLU A 142 19.07 -4.97 16.38
CA GLU A 142 19.03 -3.52 16.50
C GLU A 142 17.62 -2.99 16.28
N LEU A 143 16.96 -3.44 15.21
CA LEU A 143 15.58 -3.03 14.88
C LEU A 143 14.59 -3.40 15.98
N LEU A 144 14.67 -4.62 16.51
CA LEU A 144 13.81 -5.09 17.61
C LEU A 144 14.16 -4.48 18.98
N ALA A 145 15.28 -3.78 19.11
CA ALA A 145 15.66 -3.04 20.31
C ALA A 145 15.36 -1.54 20.22
N ASP A 146 14.93 -1.04 19.05
CA ASP A 146 14.64 0.37 18.84
C ASP A 146 13.27 0.73 19.43
N GLU A 147 13.27 1.41 20.58
CA GLU A 147 12.05 1.78 21.30
C GLU A 147 11.09 2.64 20.47
N LYS A 148 11.61 3.52 19.61
CA LYS A 148 10.79 4.36 18.74
C LYS A 148 10.06 3.50 17.69
N GLU A 149 10.79 2.62 17.01
CA GLU A 149 10.21 1.74 16.00
C GLU A 149 9.18 0.77 16.61
N LEU A 150 9.46 0.25 17.81
CA LEU A 150 8.50 -0.58 18.55
C LEU A 150 7.24 0.19 18.96
N ALA A 151 7.38 1.44 19.42
CA ALA A 151 6.25 2.27 19.80
C ALA A 151 5.35 2.58 18.60
N GLU A 152 5.94 2.94 17.46
CA GLU A 152 5.24 3.14 16.19
C GLU A 152 4.52 1.87 15.75
N HIS A 153 5.20 0.73 15.77
CA HIS A 153 4.61 -0.55 15.38
C HIS A 153 3.42 -0.94 16.27
N ASN A 154 3.53 -0.76 17.58
CA ASN A 154 2.45 -1.03 18.52
C ASN A 154 1.22 -0.17 18.23
N MET A 155 1.42 1.10 17.91
CA MET A 155 0.34 2.00 17.50
C MET A 155 -0.37 1.48 16.24
N LEU A 156 0.38 1.00 15.23
CA LEU A 156 -0.20 0.43 14.02
C LEU A 156 -0.95 -0.88 14.26
N VAL A 157 -0.45 -1.73 15.15
CA VAL A 157 -1.14 -2.96 15.57
C VAL A 157 -2.48 -2.64 16.26
N ASP A 158 -2.50 -1.66 17.16
CA ASP A 158 -3.73 -1.23 17.81
C ASP A 158 -4.72 -0.59 16.83
N LEU A 159 -4.24 0.21 15.87
CA LEU A 159 -5.05 0.73 14.78
C LEU A 159 -5.69 -0.41 13.97
N GLY A 160 -4.91 -1.40 13.54
CA GLY A 160 -5.43 -2.56 12.81
C GLY A 160 -6.46 -3.35 13.60
N ARG A 161 -6.26 -3.50 14.93
CA ARG A 161 -7.26 -4.13 15.81
C ARG A 161 -8.55 -3.33 15.88
N ASN A 162 -8.47 -2.02 16.01
CA ASN A 162 -9.63 -1.13 16.06
C ASN A 162 -10.38 -1.14 14.71
N ASP A 163 -9.68 -1.06 13.60
CA ASP A 163 -10.28 -1.04 12.27
C ASP A 163 -11.02 -2.36 11.98
N LEU A 164 -10.38 -3.50 12.18
CA LEU A 164 -11.04 -4.79 12.03
C LEU A 164 -12.16 -4.98 13.05
N GLY A 165 -12.04 -4.39 14.25
CA GLY A 165 -13.06 -4.44 15.31
C GLY A 165 -14.41 -3.85 14.89
N LYS A 166 -14.42 -2.84 14.02
CA LYS A 166 -15.65 -2.19 13.51
C LYS A 166 -16.58 -3.15 12.77
N ILE A 167 -16.01 -4.17 12.12
CA ILE A 167 -16.73 -5.08 11.22
C ILE A 167 -16.61 -6.56 11.58
N SER A 168 -15.80 -6.90 12.58
CA SER A 168 -15.61 -8.27 13.04
C SER A 168 -16.63 -8.70 14.09
N ARG A 169 -16.82 -10.00 14.24
CA ARG A 169 -17.57 -10.57 15.37
C ARG A 169 -16.89 -10.22 16.67
N LEU A 170 -17.67 -9.91 17.70
CA LEU A 170 -17.16 -9.56 19.02
C LEU A 170 -16.25 -10.70 19.56
N GLY A 171 -15.07 -10.33 20.07
CA GLY A 171 -14.08 -11.26 20.61
C GLY A 171 -13.28 -12.05 19.58
N SER A 172 -13.51 -11.84 18.25
CA SER A 172 -12.78 -12.56 17.20
C SER A 172 -11.48 -11.88 16.77
N VAL A 173 -11.29 -10.59 17.07
CA VAL A 173 -10.07 -9.86 16.70
C VAL A 173 -8.90 -10.33 17.56
N LYS A 174 -7.83 -10.77 16.89
CA LYS A 174 -6.61 -11.30 17.55
C LYS A 174 -5.37 -10.87 16.78
N VAL A 175 -4.29 -10.63 17.50
CA VAL A 175 -2.95 -10.55 16.91
C VAL A 175 -2.45 -11.98 16.76
N GLU A 176 -2.28 -12.44 15.53
CA GLU A 176 -1.86 -13.80 15.21
C GLU A 176 -0.34 -13.93 15.17
N GLN A 177 0.34 -12.93 14.59
CA GLN A 177 1.78 -12.77 14.62
C GLN A 177 2.09 -11.38 15.16
N TYR A 178 3.07 -11.28 16.04
CA TYR A 178 3.45 -10.03 16.68
C TYR A 178 4.96 -9.84 16.67
N LEU A 179 5.42 -8.68 16.18
CA LEU A 179 6.82 -8.29 16.12
C LEU A 179 7.72 -9.29 15.35
N GLY A 180 7.21 -9.89 14.27
CA GLY A 180 8.03 -10.69 13.37
C GLY A 180 8.94 -9.81 12.52
N ILE A 181 10.07 -10.36 12.06
CA ILE A 181 10.90 -9.69 11.05
C ILE A 181 10.52 -10.18 9.66
N GLU A 182 10.07 -9.25 8.83
CA GLU A 182 9.77 -9.49 7.42
C GLU A 182 10.96 -9.05 6.57
N LYS A 183 11.58 -10.00 5.86
CA LYS A 183 12.77 -9.75 5.03
C LYS A 183 12.40 -9.64 3.56
N PHE A 184 12.64 -8.46 2.99
CA PHE A 184 12.53 -8.19 1.57
C PHE A 184 13.89 -8.22 0.88
N SER A 185 13.93 -7.95 -0.41
CA SER A 185 15.19 -8.01 -1.18
C SER A 185 16.27 -7.04 -0.70
N HIS A 186 15.88 -5.83 -0.28
CA HIS A 186 16.83 -4.76 0.07
C HIS A 186 16.66 -4.23 1.50
N VAL A 187 15.55 -4.53 2.14
CA VAL A 187 15.19 -4.03 3.47
C VAL A 187 14.55 -5.12 4.32
N MET A 188 14.52 -4.90 5.63
CA MET A 188 13.70 -5.67 6.58
C MET A 188 12.82 -4.71 7.38
N HIS A 189 11.67 -5.20 7.80
CA HIS A 189 10.69 -4.46 8.61
C HIS A 189 10.23 -5.29 9.80
N ILE A 190 9.68 -4.63 10.82
CA ILE A 190 8.89 -5.29 11.85
C ILE A 190 7.48 -5.47 11.28
N GLY A 191 7.00 -6.71 11.28
CA GLY A 191 5.67 -7.08 10.79
C GLY A 191 4.83 -7.75 11.87
N SER A 192 3.53 -7.48 11.82
CA SER A 192 2.51 -8.17 12.63
C SER A 192 1.32 -8.54 11.77
N THR A 193 0.56 -9.53 12.21
CA THR A 193 -0.70 -9.92 11.55
C THR A 193 -1.83 -9.82 12.56
N VAL A 194 -2.82 -8.99 12.22
CA VAL A 194 -4.07 -8.89 12.96
C VAL A 194 -5.17 -9.55 12.15
N LYS A 195 -5.95 -10.42 12.78
CA LYS A 195 -7.09 -11.08 12.13
C LYS A 195 -8.39 -10.89 12.90
N GLY A 196 -9.51 -11.00 12.17
CA GLY A 196 -10.85 -10.99 12.75
C GLY A 196 -11.82 -11.76 11.87
N GLN A 197 -12.88 -12.34 12.45
CA GLN A 197 -13.95 -12.98 11.69
C GLN A 197 -14.97 -11.92 11.31
N ILE A 198 -15.22 -11.73 10.01
CA ILE A 198 -16.22 -10.75 9.53
C ILE A 198 -17.62 -11.12 10.04
N ARG A 199 -18.43 -10.11 10.37
CA ARG A 199 -19.85 -10.31 10.70
C ARG A 199 -20.62 -10.72 9.45
N GLN A 200 -21.72 -11.46 9.65
CA GLN A 200 -22.56 -11.95 8.54
C GLN A 200 -23.29 -10.85 7.77
N ASP A 201 -23.49 -9.68 8.40
CA ASP A 201 -24.12 -8.50 7.83
C ASP A 201 -23.13 -7.57 7.11
N ARG A 202 -21.88 -8.01 6.90
CA ARG A 202 -20.77 -7.23 6.33
C ARG A 202 -20.14 -7.96 5.15
N ASP A 203 -19.56 -7.20 4.22
CA ASP A 203 -18.91 -7.69 3.02
C ASP A 203 -17.51 -7.07 2.79
N ALA A 204 -16.93 -7.32 1.62
CA ALA A 204 -15.62 -6.82 1.25
C ALA A 204 -15.57 -5.28 1.13
N LEU A 205 -16.66 -4.63 0.74
CA LEU A 205 -16.73 -3.16 0.65
C LEU A 205 -16.75 -2.54 2.04
N ASP A 206 -17.46 -3.17 3.00
CA ASP A 206 -17.39 -2.78 4.41
C ASP A 206 -15.97 -2.93 4.96
N ALA A 207 -15.25 -3.97 4.55
CA ALA A 207 -13.85 -4.17 4.97
C ALA A 207 -12.94 -3.05 4.51
N VAL A 208 -13.04 -2.64 3.23
CA VAL A 208 -12.29 -1.49 2.71
C VAL A 208 -12.70 -0.21 3.44
N SER A 209 -14.00 0.02 3.64
CA SER A 209 -14.51 1.23 4.33
C SER A 209 -14.05 1.31 5.78
N ALA A 210 -13.89 0.18 6.46
CA ALA A 210 -13.47 0.14 7.86
C ALA A 210 -12.01 0.57 8.07
N VAL A 211 -11.14 0.30 7.09
CA VAL A 211 -9.69 0.60 7.15
C VAL A 211 -9.32 1.90 6.42
N LEU A 212 -10.26 2.57 5.78
CA LEU A 212 -10.04 3.87 5.14
C LEU A 212 -10.62 5.03 5.96
N PRO A 213 -9.92 6.17 6.00
CA PRO A 213 -8.55 6.34 5.52
C PRO A 213 -7.57 5.46 6.29
N ALA A 214 -6.52 4.99 5.61
CA ALA A 214 -5.45 4.27 6.30
C ALA A 214 -4.83 5.16 7.39
N GLY A 215 -4.46 4.56 8.50
CA GLY A 215 -3.96 5.31 9.66
C GLY A 215 -2.58 5.94 9.43
N THR A 216 -1.86 5.46 8.45
CA THR A 216 -0.58 6.02 7.98
C THR A 216 -0.40 5.74 6.50
#